data_25289aca5fdbd5ea481fe72a4dd031dc
#
_entry.id   25289aca5fdbd5ea481fe72a4dd031dc
#
_cell.length_a   1.000
_cell.length_b   1.000
_cell.length_c   1.000
_cell.angle_alpha   90.00
_cell.angle_beta   90.00
_cell.angle_gamma   90.00
#
_symmetry.space_group_name_H-M   'P 1'
#
loop_
_entity.id
_entity.type
_entity.pdbx_description
1 polymer ?
#
loop_
_entity_poly.entity_id
_entity_poly.type
_entity_poly.pdbx_seq_one_letter_code
_entity_poly.pdbx_strand_id
1 'polypeptide(L)'
;LYWVSSRYYSPELCRWISPDSIEYLDPQSINGLNLYAYCNNDPVNKYDPSGHFAITLTTLLIGGLIAGAIGAGIGLGTAVYKDVKEDGVWFNGDWTDYVGRTLGGFVAGFGVGVCTVLGAGVGAAALGGTTATLFTSTGLTLSLGLALGIGSGVAFATGMAGYAVRTGISRSEDFKVQNMFIEGGFNAVSGALSVLGGYLGGMAGVHNTVFTKLLSQKGDFWLRLLVENVFTACL
;
A
#
# COMPACT_ATOMS: atom_id res chain seq x y z
N LEU A 1 34.23 5.17 -4.75
CA LEU A 1 33.15 4.78 -5.67
C LEU A 1 32.56 3.46 -5.21
N TYR A 2 31.22 3.42 -5.11
CA TYR A 2 30.48 2.21 -4.78
C TYR A 2 29.62 1.80 -5.98
N TRP A 3 29.74 0.53 -6.37
CA TRP A 3 28.85 -0.06 -7.37
C TRP A 3 27.52 -0.43 -6.70
N VAL A 4 26.43 0.13 -7.23
CA VAL A 4 25.07 -0.15 -6.73
C VAL A 4 24.24 -0.65 -7.91
N SER A 5 24.21 -1.94 -8.09
CA SER A 5 23.42 -2.71 -9.07
C SER A 5 23.41 -2.19 -10.52
N SER A 6 23.20 -0.91 -10.76
CA SER A 6 23.07 -0.31 -12.10
C SER A 6 24.00 0.87 -12.34
N ARG A 7 24.44 1.56 -11.27
CA ARG A 7 25.23 2.80 -11.37
C ARG A 7 26.34 2.87 -10.32
N TYR A 8 27.34 3.72 -10.55
CA TYR A 8 28.39 4.04 -9.58
C TYR A 8 27.99 5.25 -8.75
N TYR A 9 27.98 5.11 -7.43
CA TYR A 9 27.82 6.20 -6.48
C TYR A 9 29.17 6.74 -5.99
N SER A 10 29.32 8.06 -5.97
CA SER A 10 30.46 8.75 -5.37
C SER A 10 30.07 9.40 -4.04
N PRO A 11 30.56 8.92 -2.90
CA PRO A 11 30.32 9.57 -1.60
C PRO A 11 30.95 10.97 -1.52
N GLU A 12 32.06 11.19 -2.24
CA GLU A 12 32.76 12.47 -2.27
C GLU A 12 31.93 13.55 -2.97
N LEU A 13 31.19 13.15 -4.01
CA LEU A 13 30.30 14.05 -4.77
C LEU A 13 28.85 13.99 -4.27
N CYS A 14 28.52 13.07 -3.39
CA CYS A 14 27.17 12.80 -2.89
C CYS A 14 26.15 12.55 -3.99
N ARG A 15 26.58 11.94 -5.12
CA ARG A 15 25.73 11.73 -6.32
C ARG A 15 26.15 10.50 -7.11
N TRP A 16 25.29 10.13 -8.05
CA TRP A 16 25.64 9.16 -9.09
C TRP A 16 26.67 9.75 -10.07
N ILE A 17 27.55 8.89 -10.61
CA ILE A 17 28.55 9.27 -11.61
C ILE A 17 27.93 9.33 -13.01
N SER A 18 26.94 8.48 -13.27
CA SER A 18 26.17 8.43 -14.52
C SER A 18 24.73 8.93 -14.30
N PRO A 19 24.12 9.58 -15.30
CA PRO A 19 22.72 9.96 -15.21
C PRO A 19 21.82 8.72 -15.12
N ASP A 20 20.64 8.88 -14.55
CA ASP A 20 19.57 7.89 -14.65
C ASP A 20 18.94 7.91 -16.05
N SER A 21 18.10 6.91 -16.34
CA SER A 21 17.29 6.94 -17.55
C SER A 21 16.37 8.17 -17.57
N ILE A 22 16.18 8.76 -18.75
CA ILE A 22 15.27 9.91 -18.96
C ILE A 22 13.83 9.58 -18.53
N GLU A 23 13.48 8.30 -18.50
CA GLU A 23 12.17 7.82 -18.04
C GLU A 23 11.89 8.12 -16.57
N TYR A 24 12.93 8.33 -15.75
CA TYR A 24 12.83 8.70 -14.33
C TYR A 24 12.78 10.22 -14.08
N LEU A 25 12.74 11.04 -15.14
CA LEU A 25 12.52 12.48 -15.00
C LEU A 25 11.11 12.75 -14.44
N ASP A 26 11.06 13.38 -13.28
CA ASP A 26 9.82 13.84 -12.66
C ASP A 26 9.83 15.36 -12.49
N PRO A 27 9.26 16.11 -13.44
CA PRO A 27 9.21 17.58 -13.37
C PRO A 27 8.38 18.12 -12.19
N GLN A 28 7.60 17.27 -11.51
CA GLN A 28 6.73 17.67 -10.41
C GLN A 28 7.42 17.54 -9.04
N SER A 29 8.54 16.82 -8.95
CA SER A 29 9.30 16.72 -7.72
C SER A 29 10.47 17.70 -7.66
N ILE A 30 10.85 18.13 -6.44
CA ILE A 30 11.90 19.15 -6.22
C ILE A 30 13.25 18.77 -6.86
N ASN A 31 13.59 17.48 -6.84
CA ASN A 31 14.85 16.96 -7.39
C ASN A 31 14.64 16.08 -8.64
N GLY A 32 13.42 15.99 -9.15
CA GLY A 32 13.06 15.02 -10.19
C GLY A 32 13.63 15.32 -11.59
N LEU A 33 14.20 16.51 -11.80
CA LEU A 33 14.95 16.86 -13.02
C LEU A 33 16.45 16.52 -12.89
N ASN A 34 16.92 16.15 -11.71
CA ASN A 34 18.32 15.83 -11.47
C ASN A 34 18.56 14.32 -11.53
N LEU A 35 18.87 13.81 -12.70
CA LEU A 35 19.18 12.39 -12.96
C LEU A 35 20.43 11.86 -12.22
N TYR A 36 21.21 12.74 -11.60
CA TYR A 36 22.37 12.37 -10.79
C TYR A 36 22.09 12.35 -9.28
N ALA A 37 20.88 12.75 -8.84
CA ALA A 37 20.53 12.79 -7.42
C ALA A 37 20.51 11.39 -6.83
N TYR A 38 21.25 11.17 -5.74
CA TYR A 38 21.18 9.94 -4.95
C TYR A 38 20.15 10.16 -3.84
N CYS A 39 19.17 9.25 -3.74
CA CYS A 39 18.13 9.27 -2.70
C CYS A 39 17.42 10.61 -2.54
N ASN A 40 17.17 11.35 -3.62
CA ASN A 40 16.60 12.71 -3.57
C ASN A 40 17.45 13.72 -2.78
N ASN A 41 18.77 13.56 -2.79
CA ASN A 41 19.74 14.31 -1.99
C ASN A 41 19.59 14.14 -0.46
N ASP A 42 19.02 13.02 -0.01
CA ASP A 42 18.86 12.66 1.39
C ASP A 42 19.46 11.27 1.69
N PRO A 43 20.78 11.10 1.56
CA PRO A 43 21.45 9.81 1.74
C PRO A 43 21.55 9.35 3.21
N VAL A 44 21.18 10.21 4.16
CA VAL A 44 21.20 9.88 5.59
C VAL A 44 19.97 9.10 6.00
N ASN A 45 18.80 9.48 5.45
CA ASN A 45 17.52 8.87 5.79
C ASN A 45 17.02 7.88 4.73
N LYS A 46 17.67 7.83 3.57
CA LYS A 46 17.27 7.00 2.44
C LYS A 46 18.46 6.23 1.90
N TYR A 47 18.15 5.11 1.32
CA TYR A 47 19.11 4.25 0.62
C TYR A 47 18.46 3.75 -0.66
N ASP A 48 19.23 3.72 -1.74
CA ASP A 48 18.79 3.21 -3.04
C ASP A 48 19.59 1.95 -3.39
N PRO A 49 19.06 0.74 -3.13
CA PRO A 49 19.76 -0.51 -3.39
C PRO A 49 19.77 -0.90 -4.87
N SER A 50 18.86 -0.36 -5.65
CA SER A 50 18.69 -0.66 -7.07
C SER A 50 19.40 0.33 -7.99
N GLY A 51 19.73 1.47 -7.45
CA GLY A 51 20.18 2.62 -8.24
C GLY A 51 19.04 3.41 -8.88
N HIS A 52 17.76 3.02 -8.64
CA HIS A 52 16.58 3.65 -9.26
C HIS A 52 15.44 3.90 -8.28
N PHE A 53 15.13 2.96 -7.38
CA PHE A 53 13.98 3.05 -6.46
C PHE A 53 14.25 2.42 -5.10
N ALA A 54 13.87 3.11 -4.02
CA ALA A 54 14.00 2.62 -2.64
C ALA A 54 12.63 2.48 -1.95
N ILE A 55 12.30 1.28 -1.50
CA ILE A 55 11.16 1.05 -0.59
C ILE A 55 11.65 1.32 0.83
N THR A 56 11.17 2.40 1.43
CA THR A 56 11.50 2.77 2.81
C THR A 56 10.36 2.42 3.76
N LEU A 57 10.67 2.34 5.05
CA LEU A 57 9.64 2.21 6.09
C LEU A 57 8.62 3.36 6.01
N THR A 58 9.08 4.56 5.69
CA THR A 58 8.22 5.74 5.53
C THR A 58 7.19 5.56 4.43
N THR A 59 7.58 5.04 3.25
CA THR A 59 6.63 4.79 2.16
C THR A 59 5.61 3.72 2.51
N LEU A 60 6.01 2.67 3.23
CA LEU A 60 5.10 1.64 3.74
C LEU A 60 4.09 2.22 4.74
N LEU A 61 4.57 3.06 5.68
CA LEU A 61 3.70 3.72 6.66
C LEU A 61 2.71 4.67 5.99
N ILE A 62 3.15 5.50 5.05
CA ILE A 62 2.27 6.43 4.32
C ILE A 62 1.20 5.66 3.56
N GLY A 63 1.56 4.63 2.81
CA GLY A 63 0.60 3.78 2.09
C GLY A 63 -0.40 3.10 3.03
N GLY A 64 0.09 2.58 4.15
CA GLY A 64 -0.74 2.01 5.20
C GLY A 64 -1.72 3.01 5.81
N LEU A 65 -1.25 4.22 6.15
CA LEU A 65 -2.09 5.28 6.73
C LEU A 65 -3.19 5.74 5.77
N ILE A 66 -2.87 5.93 4.48
CA ILE A 66 -3.86 6.34 3.48
C ILE A 66 -4.95 5.27 3.32
N ALA A 67 -4.56 4.01 3.15
CA ALA A 67 -5.52 2.92 3.01
C ALA A 67 -6.26 2.62 4.32
N GLY A 68 -5.60 2.80 5.47
CA GLY A 68 -6.23 2.75 6.78
C GLY A 68 -7.33 3.80 6.95
N ALA A 69 -7.08 5.03 6.53
CA ALA A 69 -8.09 6.10 6.56
C ALA A 69 -9.31 5.77 5.67
N ILE A 70 -9.07 5.19 4.49
CA ILE A 70 -10.15 4.71 3.61
C ILE A 70 -10.92 3.58 4.29
N GLY A 71 -10.21 2.60 4.87
CA GLY A 71 -10.82 1.50 5.62
C GLY A 71 -11.65 1.97 6.83
N ALA A 72 -11.18 3.01 7.53
CA ALA A 72 -11.95 3.65 8.61
C ALA A 72 -13.26 4.25 8.10
N GLY A 73 -13.21 4.96 6.97
CA GLY A 73 -14.42 5.53 6.33
C GLY A 73 -15.42 4.45 5.93
N ILE A 74 -14.95 3.33 5.40
CA ILE A 74 -15.81 2.19 5.05
C ILE A 74 -16.39 1.55 6.32
N GLY A 75 -15.58 1.35 7.37
CA GLY A 75 -16.03 0.84 8.66
C GLY A 75 -17.14 1.70 9.25
N LEU A 76 -17.00 3.03 9.24
CA LEU A 76 -18.03 3.95 9.66
C LEU A 76 -19.28 3.84 8.78
N GLY A 77 -19.10 3.80 7.46
CA GLY A 77 -20.21 3.66 6.51
C GLY A 77 -21.01 2.39 6.71
N THR A 78 -20.36 1.26 7.04
CA THR A 78 -21.05 0.01 7.35
C THR A 78 -21.82 0.07 8.67
N ALA A 79 -21.32 0.80 9.67
CA ALA A 79 -22.06 1.02 10.92
C ALA A 79 -23.33 1.81 10.67
N VAL A 80 -23.23 2.95 9.97
CA VAL A 80 -24.37 3.78 9.60
C VAL A 80 -25.38 3.03 8.73
N TYR A 81 -24.91 2.24 7.76
CA TYR A 81 -25.76 1.42 6.91
C TYR A 81 -26.57 0.40 7.72
N LYS A 82 -25.96 -0.20 8.75
CA LYS A 82 -26.64 -1.14 9.66
C LYS A 82 -27.81 -0.43 10.36
N ASP A 83 -27.58 0.76 10.93
CA ASP A 83 -28.63 1.51 11.62
C ASP A 83 -29.79 1.89 10.70
N VAL A 84 -29.47 2.41 9.50
CA VAL A 84 -30.50 2.74 8.51
C VAL A 84 -31.33 1.54 8.09
N LYS A 85 -30.70 0.36 8.03
CA LYS A 85 -31.37 -0.89 7.67
C LYS A 85 -32.25 -1.41 8.80
N GLU A 86 -31.85 -1.27 10.06
CA GLU A 86 -32.56 -1.77 11.22
C GLU A 86 -33.72 -0.83 11.64
N ASP A 87 -33.46 0.47 11.74
CA ASP A 87 -34.40 1.46 12.32
C ASP A 87 -34.79 2.59 11.35
N GLY A 88 -34.18 2.66 10.17
CA GLY A 88 -34.44 3.72 9.19
C GLY A 88 -33.86 5.08 9.57
N VAL A 89 -33.10 5.18 10.65
CA VAL A 89 -32.56 6.42 11.19
C VAL A 89 -31.04 6.40 11.14
N TRP A 90 -30.42 7.53 10.75
CA TRP A 90 -28.97 7.69 10.68
C TRP A 90 -28.42 7.99 12.09
N PHE A 91 -27.32 7.33 12.46
CA PHE A 91 -26.60 7.56 13.72
C PHE A 91 -27.46 7.32 14.99
N ASN A 92 -28.30 6.29 14.99
CA ASN A 92 -29.13 5.92 16.13
C ASN A 92 -28.53 4.76 16.97
N GLY A 93 -27.46 4.14 16.48
CA GLY A 93 -26.83 3.00 17.15
C GLY A 93 -25.92 3.40 18.31
N ASP A 94 -25.37 2.38 18.98
CA ASP A 94 -24.39 2.58 20.06
C ASP A 94 -23.09 3.17 19.49
N TRP A 95 -22.61 4.26 20.06
CA TRP A 95 -21.35 4.92 19.63
C TRP A 95 -20.15 3.95 19.63
N THR A 96 -20.17 2.91 20.48
CA THR A 96 -19.13 1.88 20.52
C THR A 96 -19.06 1.09 19.22
N ASP A 97 -20.17 0.87 18.53
CA ASP A 97 -20.22 0.21 17.23
C ASP A 97 -19.58 1.07 16.15
N TYR A 98 -19.84 2.38 16.14
CA TYR A 98 -19.20 3.29 15.18
C TYR A 98 -17.68 3.33 15.38
N VAL A 99 -17.22 3.47 16.61
CA VAL A 99 -15.81 3.52 16.94
C VAL A 99 -15.13 2.16 16.63
N GLY A 100 -15.76 1.06 17.04
CA GLY A 100 -15.23 -0.30 16.82
C GLY A 100 -15.07 -0.60 15.33
N ARG A 101 -16.08 -0.35 14.51
CA ARG A 101 -16.03 -0.56 13.06
C ARG A 101 -15.06 0.38 12.35
N THR A 102 -15.00 1.65 12.77
CA THR A 102 -14.06 2.63 12.21
C THR A 102 -12.62 2.23 12.49
N LEU A 103 -12.28 1.91 13.72
CA LEU A 103 -10.91 1.50 14.10
C LEU A 103 -10.56 0.12 13.54
N GLY A 104 -11.49 -0.83 13.56
CA GLY A 104 -11.30 -2.13 12.93
C GLY A 104 -11.03 -2.03 11.43
N GLY A 105 -11.81 -1.20 10.73
CA GLY A 105 -11.62 -0.89 9.32
C GLY A 105 -10.27 -0.20 9.04
N PHE A 106 -9.85 0.72 9.92
CA PHE A 106 -8.52 1.36 9.82
C PHE A 106 -7.40 0.32 9.89
N VAL A 107 -7.43 -0.57 10.87
CA VAL A 107 -6.37 -1.60 11.07
C VAL A 107 -6.33 -2.55 9.88
N ALA A 108 -7.48 -3.04 9.42
CA ALA A 108 -7.56 -3.92 8.25
C ALA A 108 -7.05 -3.22 6.98
N GLY A 109 -7.51 -2.00 6.73
CA GLY A 109 -7.11 -1.19 5.57
C GLY A 109 -5.62 -0.83 5.57
N PHE A 110 -5.02 -0.59 6.73
CA PHE A 110 -3.59 -0.32 6.87
C PHE A 110 -2.75 -1.47 6.28
N GLY A 111 -3.08 -2.72 6.60
CA GLY A 111 -2.40 -3.89 6.04
C GLY A 111 -2.47 -3.95 4.51
N VAL A 112 -3.64 -3.67 3.95
CA VAL A 112 -3.86 -3.63 2.49
C VAL A 112 -3.00 -2.53 1.83
N GLY A 113 -2.89 -1.36 2.45
CA GLY A 113 -2.05 -0.28 1.96
C GLY A 113 -0.55 -0.62 1.93
N VAL A 114 -0.06 -1.28 2.97
CA VAL A 114 1.31 -1.82 2.99
C VAL A 114 1.54 -2.78 1.83
N CYS A 115 0.58 -3.68 1.56
CA CYS A 115 0.63 -4.63 0.44
C CYS A 115 0.74 -3.94 -0.91
N THR A 116 -0.04 -2.86 -1.12
CA THR A 116 -0.01 -2.07 -2.36
C THR A 116 1.38 -1.47 -2.62
N VAL A 117 2.01 -0.91 -1.59
CA VAL A 117 3.36 -0.32 -1.70
C VAL A 117 4.42 -1.38 -1.98
N LEU A 118 4.33 -2.56 -1.34
CA LEU A 118 5.22 -3.68 -1.63
C LEU A 118 5.13 -4.10 -3.09
N GLY A 119 3.90 -4.25 -3.60
CA GLY A 119 3.66 -4.58 -5.01
C GLY A 119 4.22 -3.53 -5.97
N ALA A 120 3.96 -2.25 -5.70
CA ALA A 120 4.44 -1.14 -6.52
C ALA A 120 5.97 -1.10 -6.61
N GLY A 121 6.67 -1.34 -5.50
CA GLY A 121 8.12 -1.40 -5.48
C GLY A 121 8.68 -2.54 -6.33
N VAL A 122 8.07 -3.73 -6.25
CA VAL A 122 8.47 -4.88 -7.09
C VAL A 122 8.18 -4.63 -8.56
N GLY A 123 7.04 -4.01 -8.89
CA GLY A 123 6.66 -3.67 -10.25
C GLY A 123 7.62 -2.67 -10.90
N ALA A 124 7.96 -1.60 -10.18
CA ALA A 124 8.92 -0.60 -10.65
C ALA A 124 10.33 -1.20 -10.86
N ALA A 125 10.79 -2.04 -9.94
CA ALA A 125 12.08 -2.72 -10.05
C ALA A 125 12.12 -3.71 -11.23
N ALA A 126 11.04 -4.43 -11.49
CA ALA A 126 10.95 -5.39 -12.59
C ALA A 126 11.14 -4.74 -13.96
N LEU A 127 10.59 -3.54 -14.19
CA LEU A 127 10.78 -2.79 -15.45
C LEU A 127 12.18 -2.21 -15.58
N GLY A 128 12.79 -1.78 -14.46
CA GLY A 128 14.17 -1.31 -14.46
C GLY A 128 15.22 -2.41 -14.64
N GLY A 129 14.81 -3.70 -14.79
CA GLY A 129 15.72 -4.83 -14.87
C GLY A 129 16.50 -5.07 -13.56
N THR A 130 15.99 -4.56 -12.45
CA THR A 130 16.59 -4.61 -11.11
C THR A 130 15.74 -5.43 -10.15
N THR A 131 16.26 -5.69 -8.95
CA THR A 131 15.50 -6.36 -7.89
C THR A 131 15.08 -5.37 -6.82
N ALA A 132 13.81 -5.42 -6.41
CA ALA A 132 13.36 -4.67 -5.24
C ALA A 132 13.99 -5.25 -3.98
N THR A 133 14.47 -4.41 -3.08
CA THR A 133 14.95 -4.83 -1.77
C THR A 133 14.04 -4.30 -0.68
N LEU A 134 13.64 -5.20 0.23
CA LEU A 134 12.88 -4.84 1.41
C LEU A 134 13.85 -4.56 2.56
N PHE A 135 13.75 -3.39 3.17
CA PHE A 135 14.62 -2.94 4.25
C PHE A 135 16.10 -3.12 3.90
N THR A 136 16.72 -2.10 3.51
CA THR A 136 18.09 -1.99 3.00
C THR A 136 19.16 -2.65 3.87
N SER A 137 18.91 -2.76 5.18
CA SER A 137 19.80 -3.41 6.13
C SER A 137 19.84 -4.94 6.03
N THR A 138 18.83 -5.56 5.41
CA THR A 138 18.72 -7.04 5.38
C THR A 138 19.20 -7.65 4.06
N GLY A 139 19.38 -6.85 3.01
CA GLY A 139 19.74 -7.35 1.67
C GLY A 139 18.68 -8.29 1.04
N LEU A 140 17.48 -8.34 1.62
CA LEU A 140 16.42 -9.24 1.17
C LEU A 140 15.86 -8.77 -0.17
N THR A 141 16.14 -9.52 -1.24
CA THR A 141 15.56 -9.26 -2.57
C THR A 141 14.10 -9.68 -2.60
N LEU A 142 13.22 -8.76 -3.00
CA LEU A 142 11.79 -8.98 -3.05
C LEU A 142 11.37 -9.42 -4.45
N SER A 143 11.03 -10.69 -4.63
CA SER A 143 10.36 -11.19 -5.82
C SER A 143 8.84 -10.99 -5.71
N LEU A 144 8.11 -11.04 -6.83
CA LEU A 144 6.64 -10.96 -6.80
C LEU A 144 6.02 -12.05 -5.92
N GLY A 145 6.54 -13.27 -5.98
CA GLY A 145 6.05 -14.37 -5.13
C GLY A 145 6.27 -14.11 -3.64
N LEU A 146 7.44 -13.57 -3.27
CA LEU A 146 7.74 -13.22 -1.89
C LEU A 146 6.89 -12.02 -1.42
N ALA A 147 6.68 -11.01 -2.27
CA ALA A 147 5.81 -9.88 -1.98
C ALA A 147 4.35 -10.31 -1.78
N LEU A 148 3.86 -11.25 -2.58
CA LEU A 148 2.52 -11.86 -2.40
C LEU A 148 2.44 -12.62 -1.08
N GLY A 149 3.45 -13.42 -0.73
CA GLY A 149 3.49 -14.17 0.53
C GLY A 149 3.51 -13.26 1.76
N ILE A 150 4.41 -12.28 1.79
CA ILE A 150 4.50 -11.30 2.88
C ILE A 150 3.24 -10.44 2.94
N GLY A 151 2.79 -9.93 1.80
CA GLY A 151 1.62 -9.06 1.72
C GLY A 151 0.35 -9.77 2.21
N SER A 152 0.06 -10.97 1.71
CA SER A 152 -1.11 -11.73 2.17
C SER A 152 -1.02 -12.07 3.66
N GLY A 153 0.18 -12.39 4.17
CA GLY A 153 0.39 -12.64 5.60
C GLY A 153 0.14 -11.40 6.47
N VAL A 154 0.66 -10.24 6.06
CA VAL A 154 0.40 -8.96 6.75
C VAL A 154 -1.08 -8.61 6.71
N ALA A 155 -1.72 -8.73 5.55
CA ALA A 155 -3.15 -8.45 5.41
C ALA A 155 -4.00 -9.42 6.24
N PHE A 156 -3.65 -10.70 6.28
CA PHE A 156 -4.31 -11.68 7.17
C PHE A 156 -4.24 -11.26 8.64
N ALA A 157 -3.04 -10.95 9.12
CA ALA A 157 -2.83 -10.55 10.51
C ALA A 157 -3.57 -9.25 10.85
N THR A 158 -3.54 -8.25 9.97
CA THR A 158 -4.26 -6.98 10.18
C THR A 158 -5.78 -7.13 10.04
N GLY A 159 -6.28 -8.05 9.23
CA GLY A 159 -7.70 -8.41 9.17
C GLY A 159 -8.19 -9.03 10.48
N MET A 160 -7.43 -10.00 11.01
CA MET A 160 -7.71 -10.58 12.32
C MET A 160 -7.68 -9.53 13.44
N ALA A 161 -6.67 -8.68 13.44
CA ALA A 161 -6.54 -7.60 14.42
C ALA A 161 -7.68 -6.57 14.29
N GLY A 162 -8.09 -6.23 13.09
CA GLY A 162 -9.22 -5.35 12.82
C GLY A 162 -10.53 -5.90 13.35
N TYR A 163 -10.78 -7.21 13.15
CA TYR A 163 -11.93 -7.89 13.75
C TYR A 163 -11.88 -7.86 15.27
N ALA A 164 -10.72 -8.19 15.87
CA ALA A 164 -10.56 -8.17 17.32
C ALA A 164 -10.77 -6.76 17.93
N VAL A 165 -10.27 -5.72 17.27
CA VAL A 165 -10.49 -4.32 17.67
C VAL A 165 -11.98 -3.97 17.59
N ARG A 166 -12.64 -4.32 16.47
CA ARG A 166 -14.07 -4.09 16.28
C ARG A 166 -14.91 -4.72 17.39
N THR A 167 -14.75 -6.01 17.58
CA THR A 167 -15.54 -6.76 18.57
C THR A 167 -15.15 -6.47 20.02
N GLY A 168 -13.91 -6.07 20.27
CA GLY A 168 -13.45 -5.67 21.61
C GLY A 168 -13.99 -4.32 22.07
N ILE A 169 -14.32 -3.42 21.14
CA ILE A 169 -14.88 -2.08 21.43
C ILE A 169 -16.40 -2.11 21.34
N SER A 170 -16.96 -2.77 20.31
CA SER A 170 -18.40 -2.90 20.11
C SER A 170 -19.02 -3.79 21.19
N ARG A 171 -20.10 -3.30 21.78
CA ARG A 171 -20.89 -4.08 22.76
C ARG A 171 -21.95 -4.94 22.10
N SER A 172 -22.25 -4.70 20.82
CA SER A 172 -23.31 -5.39 20.08
C SER A 172 -22.84 -6.66 19.39
N GLU A 173 -21.52 -6.86 19.27
CA GLU A 173 -20.94 -8.02 18.57
C GLU A 173 -20.15 -8.94 19.50
N ASP A 174 -20.52 -10.23 19.54
CA ASP A 174 -19.77 -11.24 20.28
C ASP A 174 -18.51 -11.66 19.53
N PHE A 175 -17.39 -11.74 20.24
CA PHE A 175 -16.13 -12.23 19.68
C PHE A 175 -16.24 -13.75 19.39
N LYS A 176 -16.00 -14.12 18.12
CA LYS A 176 -15.94 -15.51 17.68
C LYS A 176 -14.63 -15.76 16.95
N VAL A 177 -13.82 -16.69 17.44
CA VAL A 177 -12.52 -17.05 16.85
C VAL A 177 -12.68 -17.45 15.37
N GLN A 178 -13.74 -18.16 15.04
CA GLN A 178 -14.02 -18.58 13.66
C GLN A 178 -14.17 -17.37 12.71
N ASN A 179 -14.93 -16.36 13.13
CA ASN A 179 -15.14 -15.15 12.34
C ASN A 179 -13.83 -14.35 12.19
N MET A 180 -12.97 -14.34 13.21
CA MET A 180 -11.65 -13.71 13.14
C MET A 180 -10.79 -14.32 12.03
N PHE A 181 -10.77 -15.64 11.91
CA PHE A 181 -10.03 -16.31 10.82
C PHE A 181 -10.66 -16.05 9.44
N ILE A 182 -11.98 -15.98 9.35
CA ILE A 182 -12.70 -15.67 8.11
C ILE A 182 -12.34 -14.26 7.66
N GLU A 183 -12.43 -13.26 8.53
CA GLU A 183 -12.05 -11.86 8.24
C GLU A 183 -10.57 -11.73 7.85
N GLY A 184 -9.68 -12.44 8.58
CA GLY A 184 -8.28 -12.54 8.21
C GLY A 184 -8.10 -13.12 6.81
N GLY A 185 -8.82 -14.18 6.46
CA GLY A 185 -8.79 -14.81 5.15
C GLY A 185 -9.23 -13.86 4.01
N PHE A 186 -10.35 -13.17 4.19
CA PHE A 186 -10.81 -12.16 3.23
C PHE A 186 -9.79 -11.03 3.04
N ASN A 187 -9.21 -10.56 4.15
CA ASN A 187 -8.21 -9.51 4.10
C ASN A 187 -6.90 -10.00 3.44
N ALA A 188 -6.52 -11.26 3.61
CA ALA A 188 -5.38 -11.87 2.94
C ALA A 188 -5.56 -11.89 1.41
N VAL A 189 -6.75 -12.24 0.93
CA VAL A 189 -7.08 -12.19 -0.52
C VAL A 189 -7.02 -10.75 -1.02
N SER A 190 -7.60 -9.80 -0.29
CA SER A 190 -7.52 -8.37 -0.62
C SER A 190 -6.07 -7.87 -0.65
N GLY A 191 -5.22 -8.32 0.29
CA GLY A 191 -3.80 -8.02 0.33
C GLY A 191 -3.05 -8.57 -0.89
N ALA A 192 -3.31 -9.82 -1.28
CA ALA A 192 -2.72 -10.40 -2.48
C ALA A 192 -3.11 -9.62 -3.76
N LEU A 193 -4.39 -9.28 -3.90
CA LEU A 193 -4.88 -8.45 -5.01
C LEU A 193 -4.26 -7.06 -5.01
N SER A 194 -4.04 -6.47 -3.83
CA SER A 194 -3.40 -5.17 -3.68
C SER A 194 -1.92 -5.21 -4.03
N VAL A 195 -1.20 -6.29 -3.72
CA VAL A 195 0.17 -6.51 -4.20
C VAL A 195 0.21 -6.58 -5.73
N LEU A 196 -0.71 -7.33 -6.34
CA LEU A 196 -0.82 -7.41 -7.81
C LEU A 196 -1.18 -6.07 -8.44
N GLY A 197 -2.14 -5.34 -7.88
CA GLY A 197 -2.53 -4.01 -8.32
C GLY A 197 -1.37 -3.01 -8.19
N GLY A 198 -0.66 -3.04 -7.08
CA GLY A 198 0.55 -2.25 -6.86
C GLY A 198 1.66 -2.60 -7.86
N TYR A 199 1.89 -3.89 -8.12
CA TYR A 199 2.86 -4.37 -9.11
C TYR A 199 2.56 -3.83 -10.51
N LEU A 200 1.32 -3.95 -10.95
CA LEU A 200 0.88 -3.41 -12.25
C LEU A 200 0.97 -1.88 -12.29
N GLY A 201 0.60 -1.20 -11.20
CA GLY A 201 0.73 0.24 -11.06
C GLY A 201 2.18 0.71 -11.07
N GLY A 202 3.08 -0.01 -10.39
CA GLY A 202 4.51 0.25 -10.42
C GLY A 202 5.12 0.09 -11.80
N MET A 203 4.71 -0.96 -12.53
CA MET A 203 5.08 -1.15 -13.94
C MET A 203 4.54 -0.03 -14.83
N ALA A 204 3.30 0.42 -14.64
CA ALA A 204 2.70 1.48 -15.43
C ALA A 204 3.26 2.87 -15.09
N GLY A 205 3.68 3.10 -13.85
CA GLY A 205 4.26 4.36 -13.38
C GLY A 205 5.61 4.67 -14.04
N VAL A 206 6.36 3.65 -14.44
CA VAL A 206 7.61 3.82 -15.20
C VAL A 206 7.34 4.22 -16.65
N HIS A 207 6.18 3.86 -17.22
CA HIS A 207 5.71 4.33 -18.53
C HIS A 207 4.68 5.47 -18.39
N ASN A 208 5.14 6.61 -17.88
CA ASN A 208 4.34 7.78 -17.44
C ASN A 208 3.38 8.37 -18.51
N THR A 209 3.57 8.07 -19.78
CA THR A 209 2.72 8.56 -20.88
C THR A 209 1.45 7.73 -21.12
N VAL A 210 1.43 6.45 -20.71
CA VAL A 210 0.28 5.57 -20.91
C VAL A 210 -0.67 5.65 -19.71
N PHE A 211 -0.12 5.79 -18.50
CA PHE A 211 -0.91 5.77 -17.27
C PHE A 211 -1.70 7.06 -17.04
N THR A 212 -1.10 8.23 -17.32
CA THR A 212 -1.83 9.51 -17.28
C THR A 212 -2.94 9.56 -18.33
N LYS A 213 -2.75 8.96 -19.51
CA LYS A 213 -3.82 8.81 -20.52
C LYS A 213 -4.92 7.81 -20.08
N LEU A 214 -4.55 6.71 -19.43
CA LEU A 214 -5.52 5.72 -18.91
C LEU A 214 -6.31 6.25 -17.71
N LEU A 215 -5.68 7.01 -16.79
CA LEU A 215 -6.37 7.65 -15.68
C LEU A 215 -7.28 8.80 -16.15
N SER A 216 -6.87 9.58 -17.15
CA SER A 216 -7.71 10.66 -17.68
C SER A 216 -8.92 10.15 -18.48
N GLN A 217 -8.84 8.95 -19.06
CA GLN A 217 -9.95 8.35 -19.79
C GLN A 217 -10.78 7.34 -18.98
N LYS A 218 -10.27 6.80 -17.88
CA LYS A 218 -10.93 5.72 -17.10
C LYS A 218 -10.79 5.89 -15.58
N GLY A 219 -10.73 7.12 -15.08
CA GLY A 219 -10.72 7.40 -13.64
C GLY A 219 -11.82 6.65 -12.87
N ASP A 220 -12.96 6.40 -13.53
CA ASP A 220 -14.08 5.65 -12.95
C ASP A 220 -13.83 4.14 -12.82
N PHE A 221 -12.98 3.53 -13.66
CA PHE A 221 -12.81 2.07 -13.66
C PHE A 221 -12.04 1.56 -12.44
N TRP A 222 -10.95 2.23 -12.07
CA TRP A 222 -10.14 1.82 -10.91
C TRP A 222 -10.81 2.17 -9.58
N LEU A 223 -11.52 3.29 -9.52
CA LEU A 223 -12.36 3.62 -8.37
C LEU A 223 -13.49 2.61 -8.19
N ARG A 224 -14.14 2.18 -9.27
CA ARG A 224 -15.16 1.13 -9.22
C ARG A 224 -14.56 -0.22 -8.81
N LEU A 225 -13.40 -0.63 -9.34
CA LEU A 225 -12.74 -1.88 -8.96
C LEU A 225 -12.31 -1.87 -7.49
N LEU A 226 -11.80 -0.75 -6.98
CA LEU A 226 -11.48 -0.55 -5.56
C LEU A 226 -12.76 -0.59 -4.71
N VAL A 227 -13.79 0.12 -5.12
CA VAL A 227 -15.06 0.20 -4.38
C VAL A 227 -15.79 -1.14 -4.43
N GLU A 228 -15.88 -1.82 -5.60
CA GLU A 228 -16.54 -3.13 -5.71
C GLU A 228 -15.79 -4.22 -4.93
N ASN A 229 -14.46 -4.26 -4.98
CA ASN A 229 -13.70 -5.26 -4.20
C ASN A 229 -13.73 -4.99 -2.69
N VAL A 230 -13.78 -3.73 -2.28
CA VAL A 230 -13.88 -3.37 -0.86
C VAL A 230 -15.33 -3.55 -0.35
N PHE A 231 -16.34 -3.28 -1.18
CA PHE A 231 -17.74 -3.52 -0.84
C PHE A 231 -18.10 -5.00 -0.75
N THR A 232 -17.54 -5.86 -1.61
CA THR A 232 -17.76 -7.32 -1.56
C THR A 232 -17.08 -7.96 -0.35
N ALA A 233 -16.04 -7.37 0.19
CA ALA A 233 -15.39 -7.83 1.42
C ALA A 233 -16.12 -7.38 2.71
N CYS A 234 -17.10 -6.48 2.59
CA CYS A 234 -17.85 -5.93 3.73
C CYS A 234 -19.31 -6.45 3.81
N LEU A 235 -19.77 -7.27 2.85
CA LEU A 235 -21.06 -7.97 2.89
C LEU A 235 -20.89 -9.41 3.35
#